data_19ecf4f29bf2d62d4a11c02ebbb57446
#
_entry.id   19ecf4f29bf2d62d4a11c02ebbb57446
#
_cell.length_a   1.000
_cell.length_b   1.000
_cell.length_c   1.000
_cell.angle_alpha   90.00
_cell.angle_beta   90.00
_cell.angle_gamma   90.00
#
_symmetry.space_group_name_H-M   'P 1'
#
loop_
_entity.id
_entity.type
_entity.pdbx_description
1 polymer ?
#
loop_
_entity_poly.entity_id
_entity_poly.type
_entity_poly.pdbx_seq_one_letter_code
_entity_poly.pdbx_strand_id
1 'polypeptide(L)' 'MGEGTVTNRIRRLRFDHGEMTQQELADAVGCTRQTIVVLEKGRYVPSLSLAFGIARVFGKTVDEVFEYQGP' A
#
# COMPACT_ATOMS: atom_id res chain seq x y z
N MET A 1 11.14 22.02 8.44
CA MET A 1 10.89 20.91 7.55
C MET A 1 9.41 20.62 7.45
N GLY A 2 8.90 20.52 6.25
CA GLY A 2 7.51 20.22 6.05
C GLY A 2 7.21 18.75 6.24
N GLU A 3 5.98 18.47 6.60
CA GLU A 3 5.51 17.10 6.73
C GLU A 3 4.49 16.85 5.66
N GLY A 4 4.69 15.79 4.92
CA GLY A 4 3.76 15.38 3.91
C GLY A 4 2.84 14.30 4.41
N THR A 5 1.85 14.02 3.62
CA THR A 5 0.91 12.94 3.85
C THR A 5 1.05 11.94 2.71
N VAL A 6 1.07 10.67 3.05
CA VAL A 6 1.10 9.62 2.04
C VAL A 6 -0.27 8.96 2.01
N THR A 7 -0.91 9.00 0.86
CA THR A 7 -2.17 8.30 0.63
C THR A 7 -1.90 7.15 -0.32
N ASN A 8 -2.87 6.28 -0.48
CA ASN A 8 -2.65 5.12 -1.34
C ASN A 8 -3.95 4.66 -2.00
N ARG A 9 -3.79 3.81 -3.00
CA ARG A 9 -4.89 3.22 -3.76
C ARG A 9 -4.95 1.71 -3.57
N ILE A 10 -4.40 1.22 -2.46
CA ILE A 10 -4.26 -0.23 -2.24
C ILE A 10 -5.62 -0.94 -2.30
N ARG A 11 -6.62 -0.39 -1.61
CA ARG A 11 -7.94 -1.01 -1.58
C ARG A 11 -8.52 -1.13 -2.99
N ARG A 12 -8.40 -0.06 -3.79
CA ARG A 12 -8.91 -0.06 -5.15
C ARG A 12 -8.14 -1.07 -6.01
N LEU A 13 -6.84 -1.11 -5.84
CA LEU A 13 -6.01 -2.04 -6.60
C LEU A 13 -6.31 -3.49 -6.24
N ARG A 14 -6.57 -3.76 -4.95
CA ARG A 14 -6.98 -5.10 -4.54
C ARG A 14 -8.28 -5.50 -5.22
N PHE A 15 -9.24 -4.58 -5.22
CA PHE A 15 -10.53 -4.84 -5.85
C PHE A 15 -10.36 -5.13 -7.34
N ASP A 16 -9.56 -4.32 -8.02
CA ASP A 16 -9.34 -4.47 -9.45
C ASP A 16 -8.50 -5.71 -9.78
N HIS A 17 -7.83 -6.28 -8.79
CA HIS A 17 -6.95 -7.44 -8.96
C HIS A 17 -7.66 -8.72 -8.48
N GLY A 18 -8.85 -8.97 -9.00
CA GLY A 18 -9.62 -10.17 -8.67
C GLY A 18 -10.21 -10.15 -7.27
N GLU A 19 -10.53 -8.96 -6.75
CA GLU A 19 -11.11 -8.80 -5.41
C GLU A 19 -10.21 -9.42 -4.35
N MET A 20 -8.92 -9.15 -4.45
CA MET A 20 -7.93 -9.66 -3.51
C MET A 20 -8.26 -9.21 -2.09
N THR A 21 -8.16 -10.15 -1.13
CA THR A 21 -8.42 -9.81 0.27
C THR A 21 -7.19 -9.14 0.88
N GLN A 22 -7.39 -8.45 2.01
CA GLN A 22 -6.28 -7.89 2.77
C GLN A 22 -5.30 -8.97 3.21
N GLN A 23 -5.83 -10.14 3.61
CA GLN A 23 -4.97 -11.25 4.04
C GLN A 23 -4.13 -11.78 2.88
N GLU A 24 -4.73 -11.88 1.70
CA GLU A 24 -3.99 -12.33 0.53
C GLU A 24 -2.85 -11.39 0.19
N LEU A 25 -3.10 -10.09 0.27
CA LEU A 25 -2.04 -9.11 0.03
C LEU A 25 -0.96 -9.22 1.10
N ALA A 26 -1.37 -9.32 2.37
CA ALA A 26 -0.40 -9.45 3.47
C ALA A 26 0.50 -10.67 3.28
N ASP A 27 -0.09 -11.81 2.90
CA ASP A 27 0.67 -13.02 2.67
C ASP A 27 1.65 -12.84 1.50
N ALA A 28 1.21 -12.16 0.46
CA ALA A 28 2.04 -11.97 -0.74
C ALA A 28 3.27 -11.10 -0.47
N VAL A 29 3.16 -10.14 0.44
CA VAL A 29 4.27 -9.23 0.75
C VAL A 29 4.97 -9.53 2.06
N GLY A 30 4.51 -10.54 2.81
CA GLY A 30 5.21 -10.99 4.00
C GLY A 30 4.98 -10.11 5.23
N CYS A 31 3.79 -9.55 5.38
CA CYS A 31 3.45 -8.80 6.58
C CYS A 31 2.13 -9.33 7.16
N THR A 32 1.67 -8.73 8.26
CA THR A 32 0.42 -9.15 8.87
C THR A 32 -0.77 -8.44 8.21
N ARG A 33 -1.95 -9.04 8.32
CA ARG A 33 -3.16 -8.40 7.83
C ARG A 33 -3.37 -7.05 8.49
N GLN A 34 -3.06 -6.94 9.80
CA GLN A 34 -3.22 -5.68 10.51
C GLN A 34 -2.38 -4.56 9.89
N THR A 35 -1.19 -4.87 9.41
CA THR A 35 -0.35 -3.90 8.72
C THR A 35 -1.07 -3.36 7.49
N ILE A 36 -1.70 -4.22 6.71
CA ILE A 36 -2.46 -3.78 5.53
C ILE A 36 -3.65 -2.93 5.95
N VAL A 37 -4.35 -3.33 7.02
CA VAL A 37 -5.50 -2.58 7.50
C VAL A 37 -5.13 -1.14 7.84
N VAL A 38 -4.08 -0.93 8.65
CA VAL A 38 -3.68 0.42 9.05
C VAL A 38 -3.07 1.20 7.89
N LEU A 39 -2.40 0.50 6.98
CA LEU A 39 -1.82 1.11 5.80
C LEU A 39 -2.91 1.69 4.89
N GLU A 40 -3.97 0.93 4.66
CA GLU A 40 -5.06 1.39 3.80
C GLU A 40 -5.80 2.60 4.40
N LYS A 41 -5.77 2.73 5.72
CA LYS A 41 -6.38 3.88 6.38
C LYS A 41 -5.50 5.13 6.33
N GLY A 42 -4.30 5.01 5.77
CA GLY A 42 -3.38 6.14 5.69
C GLY A 42 -2.75 6.51 7.02
N ARG A 43 -2.76 5.61 7.99
CA ARG A 43 -2.24 5.88 9.34
C ARG A 43 -0.84 5.36 9.56
N TYR A 44 -0.22 4.86 8.52
CA TYR A 44 1.06 4.20 8.59
C TYR A 44 1.78 4.41 7.27
N VAL A 45 3.00 4.91 7.33
CA VAL A 45 3.83 5.06 6.14
C VAL A 45 4.69 3.80 6.04
N PRO A 46 4.56 3.04 4.97
CA PRO A 46 5.29 1.76 4.87
C PRO A 46 6.78 1.99 4.69
N SER A 47 7.57 0.98 5.05
CA SER A 47 8.98 0.98 4.67
C SER A 47 9.05 0.97 3.15
N LEU A 48 10.19 1.41 2.63
CA LEU A 48 10.38 1.42 1.19
C LEU A 48 10.28 0.01 0.60
N SER A 49 10.83 -0.99 1.30
CA SER A 49 10.76 -2.36 0.79
C SER A 49 9.32 -2.88 0.77
N LEU A 50 8.51 -2.54 1.77
CA LEU A 50 7.11 -2.94 1.76
C LEU A 50 6.36 -2.24 0.63
N ALA A 51 6.63 -0.95 0.41
CA ALA A 51 6.01 -0.20 -0.66
C ALA A 51 6.32 -0.81 -2.03
N PHE A 52 7.59 -1.17 -2.26
CA PHE A 52 7.96 -1.83 -3.50
C PHE A 52 7.31 -3.21 -3.64
N GLY A 53 7.24 -3.96 -2.54
CA GLY A 53 6.60 -5.28 -2.56
C GLY A 53 5.12 -5.18 -2.97
N ILE A 54 4.41 -4.22 -2.40
CA ILE A 54 3.00 -4.02 -2.73
C ILE A 54 2.85 -3.62 -4.19
N ALA A 55 3.67 -2.68 -4.65
CA ALA A 55 3.60 -2.24 -6.04
C ALA A 55 3.83 -3.41 -7.00
N ARG A 56 4.77 -4.29 -6.69
CA ARG A 56 5.05 -5.45 -7.53
C ARG A 56 3.88 -6.42 -7.61
N VAL A 57 3.16 -6.61 -6.51
CA VAL A 57 1.99 -7.48 -6.51
C VAL A 57 0.98 -7.02 -7.55
N PHE A 58 0.82 -5.71 -7.69
CA PHE A 58 -0.16 -5.15 -8.62
C PHE A 58 0.42 -4.83 -9.99
N GLY A 59 1.71 -5.08 -10.21
CA GLY A 59 2.35 -4.74 -11.48
C GLY A 59 2.40 -3.24 -11.71
N LYS A 60 2.55 -2.46 -10.64
CA LYS A 60 2.54 -1.00 -10.66
C LYS A 60 3.85 -0.46 -10.12
N THR A 61 4.09 0.83 -10.34
CA THR A 61 5.20 1.51 -9.69
C THR A 61 4.74 2.01 -8.32
N VAL A 62 5.70 2.37 -7.45
CA VAL A 62 5.37 2.86 -6.12
C VAL A 62 4.48 4.09 -6.19
N ASP A 63 4.76 5.02 -7.11
CA ASP A 63 3.97 6.24 -7.22
C ASP A 63 2.63 6.02 -7.90
N GLU A 64 2.39 4.86 -8.48
CA GLU A 64 1.05 4.48 -8.94
C GLU A 64 0.20 3.92 -7.81
N VAL A 65 0.83 3.44 -6.75
CA VAL A 65 0.13 2.89 -5.58
C VAL A 65 -0.02 3.93 -4.49
N PHE A 66 1.04 4.71 -4.25
CA PHE A 66 1.09 5.70 -3.17
C PHE A 66 1.21 7.09 -3.77
N GLU A 67 0.63 8.05 -3.06
CA GLU A 67 0.70 9.44 -3.48
C GLU A 67 1.20 10.26 -2.32
N TYR A 68 2.21 11.09 -2.57
CA TYR A 68 2.76 11.98 -1.56
C TYR A 68 2.16 13.37 -1.75
N GLN A 69 1.64 13.93 -0.67
CA GLN A 69 1.11 15.29 -0.69
C GLN A 69 1.82 16.07 0.41
N GLY A 70 2.47 17.14 0.02
CA GLY A 70 3.17 17.95 0.98
C GLY A 70 4.19 18.83 0.31
N PRO A 71 4.97 19.54 1.14
CA PRO A 71 6.00 20.42 0.62
C PRO A 71 7.01 19.68 -0.22
#